data_1b6d458245d5efe4e330af7162ec4a51
#
_entry.id   1b6d458245d5efe4e330af7162ec4a51
#
_cell.length_a   1.000
_cell.length_b   1.000
_cell.length_c   1.000
_cell.angle_alpha   90.00
_cell.angle_beta   90.00
_cell.angle_gamma   90.00
#
_symmetry.space_group_name_H-M   'P 1'
#
loop_
_entity.id
_entity.type
_entity.pdbx_description
1 polymer ?
#
loop_
_entity_poly.entity_id
_entity_poly.type
_entity_poly.pdbx_seq_one_letter_code
_entity_poly.pdbx_strand_id
1 'polypeptide(L)'
;LLKDTVDGEMNVNIMFSTADVCKSQAKINIAGNGILTIKLDKGVSRRMKVKECLSQFLPDQEFDDYENKKFIRDEKIMRKFEDDKFKNALLHILLEHKKITIPHEVNKFTDEIQNDCDPFKMDFDEFFIVTDIETDRTSVSEIEEYLKSYNAKAIKSNMKRIGNYKINVNKTHNKKKGCYEYIRLRTDDDE
;
A
#
# COMPACT_ATOMS: atom_id res chain seq x y z
N LEU A 1 -12.10 -3.72 12.51
CA LEU A 1 -12.98 -4.51 11.62
C LEU A 1 -12.19 -5.23 10.52
N LEU A 2 -11.40 -4.50 9.69
CA LEU A 2 -10.63 -5.13 8.60
C LEU A 2 -9.58 -6.12 9.13
N LYS A 3 -8.93 -5.80 10.24
CA LYS A 3 -7.94 -6.65 10.90
C LYS A 3 -8.57 -7.94 11.42
N ASP A 4 -9.68 -7.84 12.12
CA ASP A 4 -10.38 -8.98 12.72
C ASP A 4 -10.87 -9.95 11.62
N THR A 5 -11.35 -9.42 10.49
CA THR A 5 -11.77 -10.23 9.34
C THR A 5 -10.59 -10.92 8.67
N VAL A 6 -9.42 -10.29 8.61
CA VAL A 6 -8.19 -10.85 8.03
C VAL A 6 -7.56 -11.88 8.96
N ASP A 7 -7.69 -11.71 10.29
CA ASP A 7 -7.22 -12.68 11.29
C ASP A 7 -8.14 -13.91 11.39
N GLY A 8 -9.28 -13.89 10.72
CA GLY A 8 -10.21 -15.01 10.62
C GLY A 8 -11.08 -15.20 11.86
N GLU A 9 -11.05 -14.27 12.80
CA GLU A 9 -11.86 -14.29 14.01
C GLU A 9 -12.76 -13.05 14.06
N MET A 10 -14.07 -13.25 14.05
CA MET A 10 -15.05 -12.20 14.24
C MET A 10 -15.88 -12.47 15.46
N ASN A 11 -15.96 -11.51 16.38
CA ASN A 11 -16.90 -11.55 17.48
C ASN A 11 -18.29 -11.23 16.94
N VAL A 12 -19.18 -12.20 16.98
CA VAL A 12 -20.57 -12.05 16.57
C VAL A 12 -21.41 -11.95 17.85
N ASN A 13 -21.97 -10.76 18.11
CA ASN A 13 -22.92 -10.58 19.17
C ASN A 13 -24.30 -11.04 18.69
N ILE A 14 -24.71 -12.23 19.14
CA ILE A 14 -26.07 -12.72 18.94
C ILE A 14 -26.90 -12.24 20.10
N MET A 15 -28.03 -11.61 19.81
CA MET A 15 -28.97 -11.10 20.81
C MET A 15 -29.41 -12.25 21.73
N PHE A 16 -29.22 -12.09 23.06
CA PHE A 16 -29.49 -13.11 24.10
C PHE A 16 -28.54 -14.33 24.17
N SER A 17 -27.37 -14.26 23.54
CA SER A 17 -26.35 -15.30 23.61
C SER A 17 -25.01 -14.71 24.08
N THR A 18 -24.13 -15.57 24.62
CA THR A 18 -22.71 -15.24 24.80
C THR A 18 -22.05 -14.99 23.43
N ALA A 19 -21.19 -14.00 23.36
CA ALA A 19 -20.45 -13.70 22.14
C ALA A 19 -19.70 -14.95 21.64
N ASP A 20 -20.08 -15.43 20.44
CA ASP A 20 -19.40 -16.54 19.79
C ASP A 20 -18.30 -16.00 18.87
N VAL A 21 -17.14 -16.67 18.90
CA VAL A 21 -16.04 -16.38 17.98
C VAL A 21 -16.28 -17.16 16.68
N CYS A 22 -16.67 -16.45 15.65
CA CYS A 22 -16.82 -17.04 14.31
C CYS A 22 -15.48 -17.01 13.59
N LYS A 23 -14.96 -18.17 13.18
CA LYS A 23 -13.75 -18.26 12.33
C LYS A 23 -14.14 -18.08 10.88
N SER A 24 -13.81 -16.91 10.33
CA SER A 24 -14.01 -16.65 8.91
C SER A 24 -12.90 -17.30 8.08
N GLN A 25 -13.28 -18.08 7.08
CA GLN A 25 -12.36 -18.62 6.06
C GLN A 25 -12.43 -17.80 4.76
N ALA A 26 -13.12 -16.66 4.78
CA ALA A 26 -13.30 -15.81 3.61
C ALA A 26 -12.00 -15.09 3.25
N LYS A 27 -11.72 -15.03 1.95
CA LYS A 27 -10.70 -14.13 1.39
C LYS A 27 -11.39 -12.83 0.98
N ILE A 28 -10.83 -11.70 1.44
CA ILE A 28 -11.37 -10.39 1.11
C ILE A 28 -10.67 -9.88 -0.15
N ASN A 29 -11.46 -9.49 -1.15
CA ASN A 29 -10.98 -8.80 -2.32
C ASN A 29 -11.56 -7.38 -2.31
N ILE A 30 -10.69 -6.40 -2.48
CA ILE A 30 -11.05 -4.99 -2.57
C ILE A 30 -10.62 -4.50 -3.94
N ALA A 31 -11.54 -3.92 -4.71
CA ALA A 31 -11.26 -3.27 -5.98
C ALA A 31 -11.54 -1.76 -5.85
N GLY A 32 -10.68 -0.94 -6.44
CA GLY A 32 -10.80 0.51 -6.40
C GLY A 32 -10.07 1.16 -7.58
N ASN A 33 -10.40 2.40 -7.86
CA ASN A 33 -9.83 3.17 -8.99
C ASN A 33 -8.61 4.01 -8.57
N GLY A 34 -8.07 3.80 -7.38
CA GLY A 34 -6.92 4.55 -6.88
C GLY A 34 -6.01 3.71 -6.01
N ILE A 35 -4.83 4.24 -5.75
CA ILE A 35 -3.87 3.63 -4.84
C ILE A 35 -4.40 3.78 -3.40
N LEU A 36 -4.23 2.74 -2.61
CA LEU A 36 -4.54 2.77 -1.18
C LEU A 36 -3.63 3.79 -0.48
N THR A 37 -4.23 4.82 0.12
CA THR A 37 -3.54 5.87 0.89
C THR A 37 -3.82 5.73 2.38
N ILE A 38 -3.67 4.53 2.92
CA ILE A 38 -3.91 4.24 4.34
C ILE A 38 -2.63 3.77 5.02
N LYS A 39 -2.46 4.19 6.28
CA LYS A 39 -1.36 3.67 7.12
C LYS A 39 -1.63 2.19 7.44
N LEU A 40 -0.81 1.31 6.89
CA LEU A 40 -0.94 -0.13 7.09
C LEU A 40 -0.15 -0.60 8.29
N ASP A 41 -0.79 -1.29 9.22
CA ASP A 41 -0.05 -2.00 10.25
C ASP A 41 0.71 -3.22 9.66
N LYS A 42 1.76 -3.67 10.34
CA LYS A 42 2.60 -4.78 9.88
C LYS A 42 1.84 -6.10 9.70
N GLY A 43 0.75 -6.30 10.43
CA GLY A 43 -0.09 -7.49 10.34
C GLY A 43 -0.88 -7.53 9.04
N VAL A 44 -1.53 -6.42 8.71
CA VAL A 44 -2.30 -6.27 7.46
C VAL A 44 -1.36 -6.25 6.25
N SER A 45 -0.28 -5.47 6.31
CA SER A 45 0.70 -5.37 5.23
C SER A 45 1.22 -6.74 4.80
N ARG A 46 1.63 -7.59 5.74
CA ARG A 46 2.15 -8.94 5.44
C ARG A 46 1.15 -9.85 4.72
N ARG A 47 -0.14 -9.64 4.93
CA ARG A 47 -1.22 -10.47 4.35
C ARG A 47 -1.81 -9.88 3.07
N MET A 48 -1.56 -8.61 2.82
CA MET A 48 -2.06 -7.91 1.64
C MET A 48 -1.31 -8.35 0.38
N LYS A 49 -2.05 -8.53 -0.70
CA LYS A 49 -1.52 -8.67 -2.05
C LYS A 49 -2.24 -7.67 -2.94
N VAL A 50 -1.49 -6.88 -3.64
CA VAL A 50 -2.02 -5.83 -4.54
C VAL A 50 -1.68 -6.19 -5.97
N LYS A 51 -2.67 -6.10 -6.85
CA LYS A 51 -2.51 -6.27 -8.28
C LYS A 51 -3.07 -5.05 -9.00
N GLU A 52 -2.26 -4.43 -9.81
CA GLU A 52 -2.69 -3.39 -10.73
C GLU A 52 -3.41 -4.02 -11.92
N CYS A 53 -4.58 -3.48 -12.29
CA CYS A 53 -5.32 -3.85 -13.49
C CYS A 53 -5.02 -2.81 -14.57
N LEU A 54 -4.07 -3.14 -15.45
CA LEU A 54 -3.57 -2.22 -16.49
C LEU A 54 -4.50 -2.10 -17.71
N SER A 55 -5.44 -3.05 -17.87
CA SER A 55 -6.34 -3.08 -19.03
C SER A 55 -7.43 -2.03 -18.90
N GLN A 56 -7.63 -1.27 -19.97
CA GLN A 56 -8.69 -0.28 -20.08
C GLN A 56 -9.73 -0.77 -21.08
N PHE A 57 -11.01 -0.72 -20.69
CA PHE A 57 -12.15 -1.08 -21.55
C PHE A 57 -12.90 0.19 -21.93
N LEU A 58 -12.74 0.61 -23.17
CA LEU A 58 -13.24 1.90 -23.68
C LEU A 58 -14.46 1.70 -24.56
N PRO A 59 -15.49 2.58 -24.45
CA PRO A 59 -16.70 2.47 -25.27
C PRO A 59 -16.45 2.80 -26.73
N ASP A 60 -15.49 3.69 -27.01
CA ASP A 60 -15.19 4.20 -28.37
C ASP A 60 -14.01 3.48 -29.02
N GLN A 61 -13.57 2.36 -28.47
CA GLN A 61 -12.48 1.57 -29.05
C GLN A 61 -13.00 0.75 -30.25
N GLU A 62 -12.39 0.89 -31.41
CA GLU A 62 -12.80 0.17 -32.63
C GLU A 62 -12.20 -1.24 -32.72
N PHE A 63 -11.03 -1.47 -32.13
CA PHE A 63 -10.33 -2.76 -32.10
C PHE A 63 -9.55 -2.95 -30.80
N ASP A 64 -9.26 -4.20 -30.46
CA ASP A 64 -8.45 -4.53 -29.30
C ASP A 64 -6.98 -4.21 -29.53
N ASP A 65 -6.41 -3.32 -28.72
CA ASP A 65 -5.00 -2.94 -28.73
C ASP A 65 -4.26 -3.63 -27.56
N TYR A 66 -3.64 -4.75 -27.87
CA TYR A 66 -2.93 -5.57 -26.87
C TYR A 66 -1.63 -4.91 -26.38
N GLU A 67 -0.98 -4.09 -27.18
CA GLU A 67 0.26 -3.39 -26.81
C GLU A 67 -0.02 -2.32 -25.75
N ASN A 68 -1.05 -1.50 -25.95
CA ASN A 68 -1.45 -0.45 -25.03
C ASN A 68 -2.52 -0.90 -24.02
N LYS A 69 -2.91 -2.19 -24.06
CA LYS A 69 -3.90 -2.81 -23.16
C LYS A 69 -5.26 -2.09 -23.17
N LYS A 70 -5.67 -1.60 -24.34
CA LYS A 70 -6.96 -0.97 -24.58
C LYS A 70 -7.86 -1.92 -25.33
N PHE A 71 -9.03 -2.18 -24.77
CA PHE A 71 -9.96 -3.18 -25.28
C PHE A 71 -11.34 -2.58 -25.50
N ILE A 72 -12.08 -3.20 -26.39
CA ILE A 72 -13.48 -2.85 -26.63
C ILE A 72 -14.28 -3.17 -25.37
N ARG A 73 -15.08 -2.23 -24.91
CA ARG A 73 -16.00 -2.44 -23.79
C ARG A 73 -17.16 -3.32 -24.21
N ASP A 74 -17.28 -4.50 -23.60
CA ASP A 74 -18.48 -5.35 -23.74
C ASP A 74 -19.58 -4.89 -22.78
N GLU A 75 -20.54 -4.11 -23.25
CA GLU A 75 -21.67 -3.63 -22.43
C GLU A 75 -22.59 -4.76 -21.95
N LYS A 76 -22.51 -5.92 -22.59
CA LYS A 76 -23.33 -7.09 -22.22
C LYS A 76 -22.68 -7.98 -21.18
N ILE A 77 -21.46 -7.64 -20.73
CA ILE A 77 -20.71 -8.51 -19.80
C ILE A 77 -21.47 -8.78 -18.51
N MET A 78 -22.17 -7.79 -17.97
CA MET A 78 -22.98 -7.94 -16.76
C MET A 78 -24.08 -8.98 -16.91
N ARG A 79 -24.70 -9.10 -18.09
CA ARG A 79 -25.71 -10.12 -18.37
C ARG A 79 -25.11 -11.52 -18.42
N LYS A 80 -23.83 -11.66 -18.85
CA LYS A 80 -23.13 -12.95 -18.82
C LYS A 80 -22.94 -13.44 -17.39
N PHE A 81 -22.72 -12.54 -16.43
CA PHE A 81 -22.60 -12.89 -15.01
C PHE A 81 -23.91 -13.34 -14.37
N GLU A 82 -25.06 -13.09 -15.00
CA GLU A 82 -26.38 -13.59 -14.55
C GLU A 82 -26.62 -15.04 -15.03
N ASP A 83 -25.93 -15.50 -16.08
CA ASP A 83 -26.05 -16.85 -16.63
C ASP A 83 -25.39 -17.88 -15.70
N ASP A 84 -26.14 -18.88 -15.28
CA ASP A 84 -25.66 -19.95 -14.39
C ASP A 84 -24.57 -20.81 -15.03
N LYS A 85 -24.55 -20.95 -16.36
CA LYS A 85 -23.47 -21.66 -17.07
C LYS A 85 -22.16 -20.89 -16.93
N PHE A 86 -22.21 -19.56 -17.04
CA PHE A 86 -21.03 -18.72 -16.86
C PHE A 86 -20.52 -18.75 -15.42
N LYS A 87 -21.42 -18.67 -14.44
CA LYS A 87 -21.08 -18.77 -13.00
C LYS A 87 -20.42 -20.13 -12.69
N ASN A 88 -20.98 -21.21 -13.21
CA ASN A 88 -20.44 -22.56 -13.01
C ASN A 88 -19.07 -22.71 -13.67
N ALA A 89 -18.87 -22.20 -14.90
CA ALA A 89 -17.57 -22.22 -15.56
C ALA A 89 -16.52 -21.44 -14.77
N LEU A 90 -16.86 -20.24 -14.27
CA LEU A 90 -15.97 -19.46 -13.42
C LEU A 90 -15.64 -20.20 -12.12
N LEU A 91 -16.62 -20.82 -11.47
CA LEU A 91 -16.40 -21.64 -10.27
C LEU A 91 -15.45 -22.80 -10.54
N HIS A 92 -15.59 -23.50 -11.68
CA HIS A 92 -14.67 -24.56 -12.09
C HIS A 92 -13.24 -24.05 -12.22
N ILE A 93 -13.02 -22.92 -12.91
CA ILE A 93 -11.71 -22.30 -13.06
C ILE A 93 -11.11 -21.98 -11.68
N LEU A 94 -11.90 -21.38 -10.78
CA LEU A 94 -11.44 -21.04 -9.43
C LEU A 94 -11.09 -22.26 -8.59
N LEU A 95 -11.80 -23.38 -8.76
CA LEU A 95 -11.53 -24.63 -8.05
C LEU A 95 -10.30 -25.36 -8.59
N GLU A 96 -10.06 -25.32 -9.89
CA GLU A 96 -8.87 -25.91 -10.52
C GLU A 96 -7.58 -25.20 -10.08
N HIS A 97 -7.64 -23.90 -9.90
CA HIS A 97 -6.48 -23.06 -9.51
C HIS A 97 -6.27 -22.91 -8.00
N LYS A 98 -6.51 -23.99 -7.22
CA LYS A 98 -6.34 -23.98 -5.74
C LYS A 98 -4.93 -23.62 -5.25
N LYS A 99 -3.90 -23.87 -6.05
CA LYS A 99 -2.50 -23.55 -5.76
C LYS A 99 -1.96 -22.56 -6.78
N ILE A 100 -2.26 -21.29 -6.60
CA ILE A 100 -1.73 -20.24 -7.46
C ILE A 100 -0.39 -19.79 -6.87
N THR A 101 0.67 -19.95 -7.65
CA THR A 101 1.93 -19.24 -7.37
C THR A 101 1.69 -17.76 -7.66
N ILE A 102 1.96 -16.91 -6.68
CA ILE A 102 1.81 -15.47 -6.85
C ILE A 102 2.88 -14.98 -7.83
N PRO A 103 2.53 -14.37 -8.96
CA PRO A 103 3.50 -13.86 -9.92
C PRO A 103 4.45 -12.84 -9.29
N HIS A 104 5.67 -12.77 -9.81
CA HIS A 104 6.70 -11.84 -9.31
C HIS A 104 6.22 -10.38 -9.38
N GLU A 105 5.53 -10.01 -10.46
CA GLU A 105 5.00 -8.67 -10.69
C GLU A 105 4.01 -8.26 -9.60
N VAL A 106 3.16 -9.19 -9.14
CA VAL A 106 2.21 -8.95 -8.03
C VAL A 106 2.96 -8.73 -6.72
N ASN A 107 4.03 -9.48 -6.46
CA ASN A 107 4.83 -9.26 -5.27
C ASN A 107 5.55 -7.92 -5.34
N LYS A 108 6.20 -7.61 -6.48
CA LYS A 108 6.89 -6.33 -6.69
C LYS A 108 5.95 -5.15 -6.48
N PHE A 109 4.80 -5.13 -7.14
CA PHE A 109 3.81 -4.07 -6.99
C PHE A 109 3.25 -3.99 -5.55
N THR A 110 3.06 -5.15 -4.90
CA THR A 110 2.66 -5.19 -3.48
C THR A 110 3.70 -4.52 -2.60
N ASP A 111 4.98 -4.80 -2.81
CA ASP A 111 6.07 -4.24 -2.01
C ASP A 111 6.17 -2.71 -2.23
N GLU A 112 5.98 -2.22 -3.45
CA GLU A 112 5.92 -0.79 -3.78
C GLU A 112 4.78 -0.11 -3.01
N ILE A 113 3.55 -0.62 -3.09
CA ILE A 113 2.40 -0.07 -2.36
C ILE A 113 2.60 -0.15 -0.83
N GLN A 114 3.16 -1.24 -0.32
CA GLN A 114 3.44 -1.36 1.11
C GLN A 114 4.47 -0.33 1.60
N ASN A 115 5.46 -0.03 0.78
CA ASN A 115 6.45 1.00 1.08
C ASN A 115 5.81 2.40 1.07
N ASP A 116 4.91 2.66 0.14
CA ASP A 116 4.21 3.94 0.05
C ASP A 116 3.18 4.13 1.17
N CYS A 117 2.56 3.04 1.63
CA CYS A 117 1.66 3.03 2.79
C CYS A 117 2.39 2.87 4.14
N ASP A 118 3.72 2.94 4.18
CA ASP A 118 4.48 2.88 5.42
C ASP A 118 4.17 4.08 6.32
N PRO A 119 3.72 3.87 7.56
CA PRO A 119 3.29 4.97 8.42
C PRO A 119 4.37 6.02 8.66
N PHE A 120 5.63 5.59 8.85
CA PHE A 120 6.72 6.53 9.06
C PHE A 120 7.04 7.29 7.78
N LYS A 121 7.04 6.63 6.62
CA LYS A 121 7.27 7.29 5.33
C LYS A 121 6.19 8.32 5.05
N MET A 122 4.93 7.99 5.25
CA MET A 122 3.81 8.93 5.08
C MET A 122 3.93 10.15 5.99
N ASP A 123 4.23 9.92 7.30
CA ASP A 123 4.45 11.02 8.25
C ASP A 123 5.70 11.85 7.89
N PHE A 124 6.75 11.21 7.34
CA PHE A 124 7.96 11.88 6.90
C PHE A 124 7.71 12.74 5.65
N ASP A 125 7.07 12.18 4.63
CA ASP A 125 6.79 12.84 3.36
C ASP A 125 5.79 14.02 3.51
N GLU A 126 5.04 14.07 4.62
CA GLU A 126 4.18 15.22 4.95
C GLU A 126 5.00 16.48 5.25
N PHE A 127 6.14 16.33 5.96
CA PHE A 127 6.92 17.48 6.43
C PHE A 127 8.26 17.63 5.73
N PHE A 128 8.80 16.60 5.12
CA PHE A 128 10.15 16.58 4.56
C PHE A 128 10.15 16.17 3.10
N ILE A 129 11.13 16.67 2.36
CA ILE A 129 11.37 16.29 0.97
C ILE A 129 12.84 15.87 0.80
N VAL A 130 13.05 14.85 -0.03
CA VAL A 130 14.37 14.40 -0.45
C VAL A 130 14.74 15.16 -1.71
N THR A 131 15.91 15.79 -1.71
CA THR A 131 16.39 16.63 -2.81
C THR A 131 17.72 16.07 -3.36
N ASP A 132 18.17 16.60 -4.49
CA ASP A 132 19.50 16.32 -5.04
C ASP A 132 20.55 17.36 -4.62
N ILE A 133 20.20 18.24 -3.66
CA ILE A 133 21.03 19.37 -3.25
C ILE A 133 21.82 18.98 -1.98
N GLU A 134 23.14 18.88 -2.07
CA GLU A 134 24.02 18.47 -0.96
C GLU A 134 23.93 19.43 0.25
N THR A 135 23.60 20.69 0.02
CA THR A 135 23.44 21.67 1.11
C THR A 135 22.19 21.51 1.92
N ASP A 136 21.18 20.81 1.38
CA ASP A 136 19.96 20.50 2.10
C ASP A 136 20.23 19.46 3.18
N ARG A 137 19.95 19.81 4.42
CA ARG A 137 20.29 19.00 5.58
C ARG A 137 19.23 19.11 6.65
N THR A 138 19.00 18.00 7.32
CA THR A 138 18.06 17.92 8.44
C THR A 138 18.65 17.10 9.58
N SER A 139 18.60 17.59 10.80
CA SER A 139 19.07 16.87 11.98
C SER A 139 18.02 15.88 12.50
N VAL A 140 18.47 14.83 13.22
CA VAL A 140 17.54 13.88 13.88
C VAL A 140 16.58 14.61 14.83
N SER A 141 17.08 15.63 15.58
CA SER A 141 16.26 16.40 16.52
C SER A 141 15.19 17.25 15.82
N GLU A 142 15.48 17.70 14.60
CA GLU A 142 14.52 18.47 13.80
C GLU A 142 13.40 17.53 13.28
N ILE A 143 13.76 16.34 12.80
CA ILE A 143 12.77 15.34 12.45
C ILE A 143 11.91 14.95 13.67
N GLU A 144 12.52 14.81 14.85
CA GLU A 144 11.81 14.46 16.10
C GLU A 144 10.84 15.58 16.52
N GLU A 145 11.15 16.83 16.23
CA GLU A 145 10.28 17.97 16.53
C GLU A 145 8.98 17.95 15.71
N TYR A 146 9.06 17.56 14.44
CA TYR A 146 7.90 17.42 13.57
C TYR A 146 7.18 16.09 13.77
N LEU A 147 7.92 14.99 13.82
CA LEU A 147 7.39 13.64 13.99
C LEU A 147 7.33 13.23 15.46
N LYS A 148 6.52 13.92 16.26
CA LYS A 148 6.41 13.74 17.72
C LYS A 148 6.07 12.31 18.18
N SER A 149 5.54 11.49 17.29
CA SER A 149 5.21 10.08 17.56
C SER A 149 6.44 9.16 17.60
N TYR A 150 7.62 9.66 17.18
CA TYR A 150 8.84 8.88 17.04
C TYR A 150 9.98 9.48 17.85
N ASN A 151 10.67 8.67 18.62
CA ASN A 151 11.90 9.09 19.30
C ASN A 151 13.12 8.97 18.35
N ALA A 152 14.23 9.60 18.72
CA ALA A 152 15.46 9.63 17.91
C ALA A 152 15.96 8.24 17.48
N LYS A 153 15.79 7.20 18.31
CA LYS A 153 16.18 5.83 17.97
C LYS A 153 15.27 5.23 16.88
N ALA A 154 13.97 5.46 17.00
CA ALA A 154 12.99 5.03 16.01
C ALA A 154 13.19 5.76 14.67
N ILE A 155 13.45 7.07 14.70
CA ILE A 155 13.74 7.88 13.50
C ILE A 155 14.96 7.31 12.77
N LYS A 156 16.09 7.10 13.46
CA LYS A 156 17.30 6.53 12.86
C LYS A 156 17.06 5.16 12.21
N SER A 157 16.30 4.29 12.88
CA SER A 157 15.96 2.97 12.37
C SER A 157 15.07 3.04 11.11
N ASN A 158 14.05 3.92 11.15
CA ASN A 158 13.11 4.07 10.05
C ASN A 158 13.75 4.75 8.83
N MET A 159 14.56 5.80 9.03
CA MET A 159 15.31 6.47 7.95
C MET A 159 16.22 5.50 7.20
N LYS A 160 16.90 4.60 7.92
CA LYS A 160 17.68 3.52 7.30
C LYS A 160 16.79 2.56 6.49
N ARG A 161 15.59 2.27 6.97
CA ARG A 161 14.65 1.31 6.34
C ARG A 161 13.98 1.88 5.09
N ILE A 162 13.49 3.11 5.12
CA ILE A 162 12.72 3.71 3.99
C ILE A 162 13.60 4.16 2.82
N GLY A 163 14.86 4.50 3.03
CA GLY A 163 15.74 5.01 1.97
C GLY A 163 17.22 4.74 2.20
N ASN A 164 17.58 3.89 3.16
CA ASN A 164 18.96 3.63 3.56
C ASN A 164 19.75 4.92 3.89
N TYR A 165 19.04 5.95 4.35
CA TYR A 165 19.64 7.24 4.72
C TYR A 165 20.60 7.07 5.89
N LYS A 166 21.78 7.65 5.75
CA LYS A 166 22.86 7.59 6.77
C LYS A 166 23.10 8.97 7.36
N ILE A 167 23.32 9.00 8.67
CA ILE A 167 23.68 10.24 9.36
C ILE A 167 25.14 10.56 9.03
N ASN A 168 25.39 11.76 8.53
CA ASN A 168 26.74 12.29 8.43
C ASN A 168 27.12 12.99 9.74
N VAL A 169 27.94 12.32 10.56
CA VAL A 169 28.36 12.80 11.88
C VAL A 169 29.29 14.01 11.84
N ASN A 170 29.92 14.27 10.69
CA ASN A 170 30.86 15.37 10.51
C ASN A 170 30.18 16.65 10.03
N LYS A 171 28.93 16.58 9.64
CA LYS A 171 28.13 17.74 9.18
C LYS A 171 27.24 18.26 10.30
N THR A 172 26.97 19.54 10.23
CA THR A 172 26.09 20.21 11.21
C THR A 172 24.95 20.93 10.48
N HIS A 173 23.77 20.90 11.08
CA HIS A 173 22.63 21.69 10.69
C HIS A 173 22.03 22.35 11.94
N ASN A 174 21.74 23.66 11.89
CA ASN A 174 21.20 24.43 13.00
C ASN A 174 22.00 24.24 14.33
N LYS A 175 23.34 24.25 14.24
CA LYS A 175 24.28 24.04 15.37
C LYS A 175 24.25 22.62 15.98
N LYS A 176 23.51 21.67 15.42
CA LYS A 176 23.44 20.27 15.86
C LYS A 176 24.34 19.40 14.98
N LYS A 177 25.15 18.54 15.59
CA LYS A 177 26.02 17.57 14.88
C LYS A 177 25.22 16.34 14.48
N GLY A 178 25.57 15.78 13.33
CA GLY A 178 24.95 14.58 12.79
C GLY A 178 23.60 14.87 12.14
N CYS A 179 23.64 15.05 10.83
CA CYS A 179 22.45 15.33 10.03
C CYS A 179 22.35 14.37 8.84
N TYR A 180 21.17 14.25 8.31
CA TYR A 180 20.91 13.65 7.01
C TYR A 180 21.15 14.70 5.94
N GLU A 181 21.84 14.34 4.87
CA GLU A 181 22.06 15.16 3.69
C GLU A 181 20.97 14.87 2.66
N TYR A 182 20.74 15.81 1.74
CA TYR A 182 19.72 15.74 0.70
C TYR A 182 18.27 15.69 1.23
N ILE A 183 18.05 16.20 2.44
CA ILE A 183 16.74 16.25 3.08
C ILE A 183 16.52 17.62 3.67
N ARG A 184 15.40 18.25 3.34
CA ARG A 184 14.96 19.52 3.93
C ARG A 184 13.48 19.48 4.30
N LEU A 185 13.06 20.45 5.11
CA LEU A 185 11.64 20.72 5.35
C LEU A 185 10.96 21.10 4.03
N ARG A 186 9.75 20.65 3.87
CA ARG A 186 8.86 21.04 2.79
C ARG A 186 8.45 22.51 2.99
N THR A 187 8.39 23.27 1.92
CA THR A 187 7.93 24.64 1.89
C THR A 187 6.66 24.75 1.05
N ASP A 188 5.95 25.86 1.14
CA ASP A 188 4.72 26.11 0.37
C ASP A 188 4.96 26.07 -1.16
N ASP A 189 6.21 26.24 -1.60
CA ASP A 189 6.60 26.17 -3.01
C ASP A 189 6.79 24.71 -3.53
N ASP A 190 6.68 23.72 -2.66
CA ASP A 190 6.86 22.30 -3.00
C ASP A 190 5.53 21.57 -3.29
N GLU A 191 4.37 22.30 -3.34
CA GLU A 191 3.04 21.74 -3.66
C GLU A 191 2.76 21.61 -5.16
#